data_dfec23bdbb9b285bc736085111c5d914
#
_entry.id   dfec23bdbb9b285bc736085111c5d914
#
_cell.length_a   1.000
_cell.length_b   1.000
_cell.length_c   1.000
_cell.angle_alpha   90.00
_cell.angle_beta   90.00
_cell.angle_gamma   90.00
#
_symmetry.space_group_name_H-M   'P 1'
#
loop_
_entity.id
_entity.type
_entity.pdbx_description
1 polymer ?
#
loop_
_entity_poly.entity_id
_entity_poly.type
_entity_poly.pdbx_seq_one_letter_code
_entity_poly.pdbx_strand_id
1 'polypeptide(L)'
;MHCVCAFRLPDNVSYEEGALLEPLSVGVHACRRAGVTVGQNVLICGAGPIGLVSMLTAKAMGAASVIIVGKSLSYFRSLTGFVVTRL
;
A
#
# COMPACT_ATOMS: atom_id res chain seq x y z
N MET A 1 -21.42 -5.42 -18.36
CA MET A 1 -22.06 -5.12 -17.13
C MET A 1 -21.29 -4.08 -16.37
N HIS A 2 -21.94 -3.12 -15.89
CA HIS A 2 -21.23 -2.08 -15.23
C HIS A 2 -21.74 -1.91 -13.84
N CYS A 3 -20.86 -2.11 -12.93
CA CYS A 3 -21.20 -1.87 -11.57
C CYS A 3 -20.66 -0.50 -11.23
N VAL A 4 -21.52 0.41 -10.95
CA VAL A 4 -21.09 1.70 -10.48
C VAL A 4 -20.91 1.58 -8.99
N CYS A 5 -19.67 1.59 -8.55
CA CYS A 5 -19.37 1.52 -7.16
C CYS A 5 -19.13 2.92 -6.64
N ALA A 6 -20.12 3.48 -6.02
CA ALA A 6 -20.02 4.80 -5.44
C ALA A 6 -20.29 4.68 -3.94
N PHE A 7 -19.42 5.27 -3.16
CA PHE A 7 -19.54 5.23 -1.71
C PHE A 7 -19.50 6.65 -1.18
N ARG A 8 -20.27 6.89 -0.14
CA ARG A 8 -20.28 8.21 0.46
C ARG A 8 -19.04 8.41 1.31
N LEU A 9 -18.38 9.55 1.15
CA LEU A 9 -17.29 9.92 2.03
C LEU A 9 -17.83 10.40 3.36
N PRO A 10 -17.23 9.99 4.48
CA PRO A 10 -17.56 10.56 5.77
C PRO A 10 -17.29 12.06 5.79
N ASP A 11 -18.01 12.77 6.63
CA ASP A 11 -17.89 14.22 6.69
C ASP A 11 -16.51 14.69 7.16
N ASN A 12 -15.79 13.83 7.89
CA ASN A 12 -14.45 14.16 8.36
C ASN A 12 -13.35 13.82 7.38
N VAL A 13 -13.70 13.42 6.15
CA VAL A 13 -12.72 13.05 5.12
C VAL A 13 -12.76 14.10 4.02
N SER A 14 -11.62 14.69 3.72
CA SER A 14 -11.54 15.69 2.65
C SER A 14 -11.56 15.01 1.27
N TYR A 15 -11.75 15.80 0.23
CA TYR A 15 -11.72 15.26 -1.13
C TYR A 15 -10.33 14.75 -1.49
N GLU A 16 -9.28 15.41 -1.01
CA GLU A 16 -7.91 14.96 -1.24
C GLU A 16 -7.67 13.60 -0.58
N GLU A 17 -8.14 13.45 0.63
CA GLU A 17 -8.03 12.17 1.32
C GLU A 17 -8.87 11.10 0.61
N GLY A 18 -10.06 11.48 0.16
CA GLY A 18 -10.91 10.55 -0.58
C GLY A 18 -10.30 10.09 -1.89
N ALA A 19 -9.55 10.97 -2.54
CA ALA A 19 -8.88 10.63 -3.80
C ALA A 19 -7.80 9.58 -3.61
N LEU A 20 -7.25 9.44 -2.41
CA LEU A 20 -6.24 8.43 -2.12
C LEU A 20 -6.83 7.02 -2.01
N LEU A 21 -8.14 6.91 -1.90
CA LEU A 21 -8.78 5.60 -1.78
C LEU A 21 -8.60 4.73 -3.02
N GLU A 22 -8.50 5.35 -4.19
CA GLU A 22 -8.31 4.59 -5.40
C GLU A 22 -6.97 3.86 -5.41
N PRO A 23 -5.81 4.54 -5.25
CA PRO A 23 -4.56 3.81 -5.20
C PRO A 23 -4.47 2.89 -3.98
N LEU A 24 -5.06 3.28 -2.87
CA LEU A 24 -5.08 2.43 -1.69
C LEU A 24 -5.84 1.12 -1.97
N SER A 25 -6.97 1.20 -2.65
CA SER A 25 -7.73 -0.01 -2.97
C SER A 25 -6.98 -0.92 -3.93
N VAL A 26 -6.16 -0.37 -4.82
CA VAL A 26 -5.29 -1.18 -5.67
C VAL A 26 -4.29 -1.94 -4.81
N GLY A 27 -3.68 -1.28 -3.84
CA GLY A 27 -2.74 -1.92 -2.93
C GLY A 27 -3.40 -3.01 -2.10
N VAL A 28 -4.59 -2.75 -1.58
CA VAL A 28 -5.35 -3.74 -0.81
C VAL A 28 -5.67 -4.95 -1.68
N HIS A 29 -6.14 -4.71 -2.90
CA HIS A 29 -6.49 -5.81 -3.81
C HIS A 29 -5.26 -6.65 -4.15
N ALA A 30 -4.14 -6.01 -4.42
CA ALA A 30 -2.91 -6.71 -4.74
C ALA A 30 -2.47 -7.62 -3.58
N CYS A 31 -2.49 -7.10 -2.37
CA CYS A 31 -2.10 -7.88 -1.20
C CYS A 31 -3.06 -9.03 -0.93
N ARG A 32 -4.35 -8.82 -1.17
CA ARG A 32 -5.33 -9.89 -1.01
C ARG A 32 -5.14 -10.97 -2.04
N ARG A 33 -4.88 -10.59 -3.28
CA ARG A 33 -4.64 -11.54 -4.36
C ARG A 33 -3.36 -12.35 -4.12
N ALA A 34 -2.35 -11.71 -3.54
CA ALA A 34 -1.09 -12.37 -3.23
C ALA A 34 -1.18 -13.27 -1.99
N GLY A 35 -2.25 -13.14 -1.23
CA GLY A 35 -2.41 -13.95 -0.03
C GLY A 35 -1.56 -13.48 1.14
N VAL A 36 -1.31 -12.19 1.24
CA VAL A 36 -0.51 -11.64 2.34
C VAL A 36 -1.24 -11.87 3.65
N THR A 37 -0.55 -12.41 4.64
CA THR A 37 -1.13 -12.69 5.93
C THR A 37 -0.08 -12.56 7.02
N VAL A 38 -0.50 -12.77 8.24
CA VAL A 38 0.32 -12.57 9.43
C VAL A 38 1.60 -13.40 9.38
N GLY A 39 2.70 -12.78 9.69
CA GLY A 39 3.98 -13.47 9.82
C GLY A 39 4.76 -13.67 8.53
N GLN A 40 4.20 -13.29 7.39
CA GLN A 40 4.88 -13.50 6.13
C GLN A 40 5.93 -12.44 5.84
N ASN A 41 6.92 -12.81 5.04
CA ASN A 41 7.89 -11.88 4.51
C ASN A 41 7.45 -11.53 3.09
N VAL A 42 7.35 -10.27 2.78
CA VAL A 42 6.78 -9.78 1.53
C VAL A 42 7.83 -8.98 0.78
N LEU A 43 7.97 -9.25 -0.50
CA LEU A 43 8.83 -8.48 -1.38
C LEU A 43 7.96 -7.72 -2.37
N ILE A 44 8.18 -6.43 -2.43
CA ILE A 44 7.46 -5.57 -3.37
C ILE A 44 8.44 -5.02 -4.39
N CYS A 45 8.16 -5.27 -5.66
CA CYS A 45 9.00 -4.78 -6.73
C CYS A 45 8.40 -3.50 -7.28
N GLY A 46 9.08 -2.41 -7.07
CA GLY A 46 8.63 -1.10 -7.52
C GLY A 46 8.36 -0.16 -6.37
N ALA A 47 9.04 0.98 -6.40
CA ALA A 47 9.00 1.94 -5.33
C ALA A 47 8.14 3.16 -5.67
N GLY A 48 7.18 3.00 -6.54
CA GLY A 48 6.25 4.07 -6.89
C GLY A 48 5.09 4.16 -5.91
N PRO A 49 4.11 5.00 -6.20
CA PRO A 49 2.95 5.16 -5.30
C PRO A 49 2.20 3.87 -5.00
N ILE A 50 2.03 3.01 -6.00
CA ILE A 50 1.34 1.74 -5.81
C ILE A 50 2.18 0.81 -4.93
N GLY A 51 3.49 0.80 -5.13
CA GLY A 51 4.38 0.00 -4.28
C GLY A 51 4.32 0.45 -2.83
N LEU A 52 4.27 1.77 -2.60
CA LEU A 52 4.19 2.31 -1.25
C LEU A 52 2.88 1.94 -0.56
N VAL A 53 1.76 2.07 -1.27
CA VAL A 53 0.48 1.70 -0.68
C VAL A 53 0.41 0.21 -0.42
N SER A 54 0.99 -0.58 -1.30
CA SER A 54 1.04 -2.04 -1.11
C SER A 54 1.88 -2.39 0.11
N MET A 55 2.97 -1.68 0.33
CA MET A 55 3.81 -1.88 1.50
C MET A 55 3.05 -1.57 2.78
N LEU A 56 2.37 -0.44 2.82
CA LEU A 56 1.59 -0.06 3.99
C LEU A 56 0.46 -1.07 4.24
N THR A 57 -0.17 -1.54 3.18
CA THR A 57 -1.24 -2.53 3.29
C THR A 57 -0.70 -3.86 3.80
N ALA A 58 0.45 -4.29 3.27
CA ALA A 58 1.05 -5.56 3.71
C ALA A 58 1.39 -5.51 5.19
N LYS A 59 1.93 -4.39 5.66
CA LYS A 59 2.22 -4.24 7.09
C LYS A 59 0.94 -4.26 7.91
N ALA A 60 -0.10 -3.59 7.43
CA ALA A 60 -1.39 -3.58 8.13
C ALA A 60 -2.04 -4.97 8.17
N MET A 61 -1.75 -5.80 7.17
CA MET A 61 -2.26 -7.17 7.13
C MET A 61 -1.42 -8.14 7.96
N GLY A 62 -0.39 -7.65 8.62
CA GLY A 62 0.36 -8.47 9.56
C GLY A 62 1.66 -9.05 9.04
N ALA A 63 2.17 -8.61 7.91
CA ALA A 63 3.45 -9.09 7.40
C ALA A 63 4.55 -8.85 8.42
N ALA A 64 5.39 -9.84 8.62
CA ALA A 64 6.49 -9.73 9.58
C ALA A 64 7.56 -8.77 9.07
N SER A 65 7.84 -8.81 7.77
CA SER A 65 8.76 -7.86 7.15
C SER A 65 8.32 -7.60 5.73
N VAL A 66 8.54 -6.38 5.27
CA VAL A 66 8.24 -5.99 3.91
C VAL A 66 9.48 -5.34 3.33
N ILE A 67 9.95 -5.87 2.23
CA ILE A 67 11.10 -5.33 1.52
C ILE A 67 10.59 -4.74 0.23
N ILE A 68 11.05 -3.55 -0.08
CA ILE A 68 10.63 -2.90 -1.30
C ILE A 68 11.85 -2.54 -2.11
N VAL A 69 11.79 -2.79 -3.40
CA VAL A 69 12.90 -2.56 -4.30
C VAL A 69 12.50 -1.53 -5.32
N GLY A 70 13.34 -0.55 -5.53
CA GLY A 70 13.04 0.49 -6.51
C GLY A 70 14.26 1.34 -6.81
N LYS A 71 14.10 2.22 -7.78
CA LYS A 71 15.20 3.04 -8.24
C LYS A 71 15.55 4.17 -7.30
N SER A 72 14.61 4.61 -6.47
CA SER A 72 14.83 5.77 -5.63
C SER A 72 14.55 5.44 -4.18
N LEU A 73 15.57 5.08 -3.47
CA LEU A 73 15.43 4.77 -2.05
C LEU A 73 15.23 6.01 -1.19
N SER A 74 15.72 7.16 -1.65
CA SER A 74 15.59 8.38 -0.88
C SER A 74 14.13 8.79 -0.68
N TYR A 75 13.30 8.49 -1.67
CA TYR A 75 11.89 8.78 -1.60
C TYR A 75 11.23 8.04 -0.46
N PHE A 76 11.69 6.82 -0.23
CA PHE A 76 11.15 6.03 0.83
C PHE A 76 11.54 6.51 2.18
N ARG A 77 12.73 6.96 2.35
CA ARG A 77 13.23 7.39 3.66
C ARG A 77 12.45 8.57 4.20
N SER A 78 11.92 9.39 3.32
CA SER A 78 11.15 10.53 3.77
C SER A 78 9.72 10.17 4.11
N LEU A 79 9.20 9.06 3.55
CA LEU A 79 7.80 8.73 3.77
C LEU A 79 7.57 7.73 4.86
N THR A 80 8.57 6.96 5.20
CA THR A 80 8.23 5.88 6.03
C THR A 80 9.13 5.65 7.09
N GLY A 81 9.47 6.29 7.86
CA GLY A 81 10.30 5.94 8.95
C GLY A 81 10.35 4.50 9.34
N PHE A 82 9.67 3.58 8.69
CA PHE A 82 9.76 2.24 9.18
C PHE A 82 9.95 1.25 8.14
N VAL A 83 10.59 1.48 7.16
CA VAL A 83 10.77 0.49 6.41
C VAL A 83 11.84 0.03 6.13
N VAL A 84 12.23 -0.62 6.00
CA VAL A 84 12.85 -1.28 5.32
C VAL A 84 13.83 -1.73 5.21
N THR A 85 14.34 -2.34 5.04
CA THR A 85 14.99 -2.93 4.86
C THR A 85 15.78 -3.63 4.33
N ARG A 86 16.32 -4.17 4.04
CA ARG A 86 17.19 -4.93 3.57
C ARG A 86 17.00 -5.13 2.22
N LEU A 87 17.76 -4.76 1.46
CA LEU A 87 17.89 -5.19 0.16
C LEU A 87 18.69 -6.37 0.13
#